data_ddc340baf87c89f494a46b8fc1f2062d
#
_entry.id   ddc340baf87c89f494a46b8fc1f2062d
#
_cell.length_a   1.000
_cell.length_b   1.000
_cell.length_c   1.000
_cell.angle_alpha   90.00
_cell.angle_beta   90.00
_cell.angle_gamma   90.00
#
_symmetry.space_group_name_H-M   'P 1'
#
loop_
_entity.id
_entity.type
_entity.pdbx_description
1 polymer ?
#
loop_
_entity_poly.entity_id
_entity_poly.type
_entity_poly.pdbx_seq_one_letter_code
_entity_poly.pdbx_strand_id
1 'polypeptide(L)'
;MTVRKRILLADDHAAMLEEVQSLLKSDYDVIASVENGAALVEAAQKLQPDLIISDISMPLMTGFEAAARIRSLGVGAKLIFLTVQSGTAYLKKARALGAQGYVLKVYTNEQLPAAVSAVLAGNTYISPQLSNNGH
;
A
#
# COMPACT_ATOMS: atom_id res chain seq x y z
N MET A 1 -4.71 -2.89 -26.95
CA MET A 1 -4.65 -1.81 -25.93
C MET A 1 -4.42 -2.38 -24.54
N THR A 2 -3.44 -1.88 -23.86
CA THR A 2 -3.15 -2.32 -22.50
C THR A 2 -3.94 -1.49 -21.51
N VAL A 3 -4.75 -2.14 -20.68
CA VAL A 3 -5.47 -1.47 -19.61
C VAL A 3 -4.49 -1.23 -18.47
N ARG A 4 -4.40 0.00 -18.00
CA ARG A 4 -3.54 0.35 -16.88
C ARG A 4 -4.09 -0.23 -15.59
N LYS A 5 -3.21 -0.68 -14.72
CA LYS A 5 -3.59 -1.13 -13.39
C LYS A 5 -4.08 0.05 -12.55
N ARG A 6 -5.11 -0.19 -11.76
CA ARG A 6 -5.81 0.82 -10.96
C ARG A 6 -5.31 0.76 -9.52
N ILE A 7 -4.86 1.90 -9.01
CA ILE A 7 -4.24 2.00 -7.69
C ILE A 7 -5.01 2.95 -6.79
N LEU A 8 -5.28 2.51 -5.56
CA LEU A 8 -5.91 3.32 -4.52
C LEU A 8 -4.86 3.63 -3.45
N LEU A 9 -4.73 4.92 -3.10
CA LEU A 9 -3.76 5.38 -2.11
C LEU A 9 -4.44 5.77 -0.81
N ALA A 10 -3.77 5.51 0.32
CA ALA A 10 -4.25 5.93 1.63
C ALA A 10 -3.09 6.41 2.50
N ASP A 11 -3.15 7.65 2.95
CA ASP A 11 -2.17 8.26 3.84
C ASP A 11 -2.77 9.55 4.39
N ASP A 12 -2.56 9.84 5.67
CA ASP A 12 -3.08 11.07 6.26
C ASP A 12 -2.17 12.29 6.03
N HIS A 13 -1.07 12.10 5.30
CA HIS A 13 -0.15 13.18 4.91
C HIS A 13 -0.35 13.52 3.45
N ALA A 14 -0.96 14.66 3.17
CA ALA A 14 -1.28 15.09 1.81
C ALA A 14 -0.04 15.15 0.90
N ALA A 15 1.09 15.61 1.44
CA ALA A 15 2.33 15.69 0.68
C ALA A 15 2.79 14.30 0.20
N MET A 16 2.60 13.29 1.02
CA MET A 16 2.96 11.91 0.66
C MET A 16 2.07 11.38 -0.46
N LEU A 17 0.78 11.66 -0.39
CA LEU A 17 -0.16 11.28 -1.47
C LEU A 17 0.25 11.92 -2.80
N GLU A 18 0.63 13.20 -2.78
CA GLU A 18 1.08 13.89 -3.99
C GLU A 18 2.37 13.28 -4.54
N GLU A 19 3.33 12.96 -3.68
CA GLU A 19 4.60 12.37 -4.08
C GLU A 19 4.38 11.02 -4.74
N VAL A 20 3.60 10.15 -4.11
CA VAL A 20 3.31 8.81 -4.64
C VAL A 20 2.54 8.90 -5.97
N GLN A 21 1.56 9.78 -6.04
CA GLN A 21 0.80 9.99 -7.27
C GLN A 21 1.71 10.45 -8.41
N SER A 22 2.62 11.36 -8.14
CA SER A 22 3.60 11.83 -9.14
C SER A 22 4.50 10.71 -9.64
N LEU A 23 4.91 9.82 -8.74
CA LEU A 23 5.77 8.68 -9.10
C LEU A 23 5.06 7.67 -10.01
N LEU A 24 3.76 7.49 -9.83
CA LEU A 24 3.04 6.38 -10.45
C LEU A 24 2.17 6.77 -11.63
N LYS A 25 1.82 8.03 -11.78
CA LYS A 25 0.81 8.48 -12.76
C LYS A 25 1.15 8.21 -14.21
N SER A 26 2.42 8.10 -14.57
CA SER A 26 2.79 7.84 -15.97
C SER A 26 2.55 6.40 -16.39
N ASP A 27 2.57 5.46 -15.46
CA ASP A 27 2.45 4.03 -15.77
C ASP A 27 1.16 3.40 -15.25
N TYR A 28 0.48 4.02 -14.29
CA TYR A 28 -0.68 3.47 -13.61
C TYR A 28 -1.81 4.48 -13.49
N ASP A 29 -3.03 3.97 -13.29
CA ASP A 29 -4.20 4.78 -12.98
C ASP A 29 -4.32 4.90 -11.47
N VAL A 30 -3.98 6.08 -10.92
CA VAL A 30 -4.24 6.37 -9.51
C VAL A 30 -5.68 6.86 -9.42
N ILE A 31 -6.58 5.96 -9.04
CA ILE A 31 -8.03 6.21 -9.15
C ILE A 31 -8.62 7.02 -8.01
N ALA A 32 -7.96 7.01 -6.85
CA ALA A 32 -8.39 7.81 -5.71
C ALA A 32 -7.30 7.83 -4.65
N SER A 33 -7.36 8.82 -3.78
CA SER A 33 -6.53 8.88 -2.58
C SER A 33 -7.42 9.26 -1.40
N VAL A 34 -7.19 8.61 -0.27
CA VAL A 34 -7.97 8.82 0.95
C VAL A 34 -7.02 9.04 2.12
N GLU A 35 -7.53 9.59 3.22
CA GLU A 35 -6.68 10.06 4.32
C GLU A 35 -6.91 9.33 5.64
N ASN A 36 -7.74 8.31 5.66
CA ASN A 36 -7.98 7.50 6.86
C ASN A 36 -8.42 6.09 6.48
N GLY A 37 -8.36 5.19 7.46
CA GLY A 37 -8.67 3.79 7.22
C GLY A 37 -10.13 3.50 6.91
N ALA A 38 -11.05 4.27 7.49
CA ALA A 38 -12.48 4.09 7.21
C ALA A 38 -12.80 4.44 5.76
N ALA A 39 -12.26 5.57 5.28
CA ALA A 39 -12.41 5.97 3.88
C ALA A 39 -11.73 4.97 2.94
N LEU A 40 -10.62 4.37 3.37
CA LEU A 40 -9.93 3.35 2.59
C LEU A 40 -10.82 2.12 2.38
N VAL A 41 -11.46 1.62 3.43
CA VAL A 41 -12.36 0.46 3.33
C VAL A 41 -13.49 0.76 2.35
N GLU A 42 -14.14 1.91 2.52
CA GLU A 42 -15.25 2.31 1.66
C GLU A 42 -14.81 2.40 0.19
N ALA A 43 -13.69 3.08 -0.07
CA ALA A 43 -13.18 3.25 -1.42
C ALA A 43 -12.78 1.91 -2.06
N ALA A 44 -12.13 1.04 -1.29
CA ALA A 44 -11.71 -0.27 -1.79
C ALA A 44 -12.91 -1.12 -2.20
N GLN A 45 -13.95 -1.12 -1.39
CA GLN A 45 -15.17 -1.88 -1.68
C GLN A 45 -15.89 -1.32 -2.90
N LYS A 46 -15.98 0.00 -3.01
CA LYS A 46 -16.69 0.66 -4.10
C LYS A 46 -15.93 0.60 -5.42
N LEU A 47 -14.62 0.81 -5.39
CA LEU A 47 -13.81 0.97 -6.59
C LEU A 47 -13.14 -0.31 -7.06
N GLN A 48 -12.97 -1.30 -6.21
CA GLN A 48 -12.32 -2.58 -6.54
C GLN A 48 -11.00 -2.38 -7.26
N PRO A 49 -10.00 -1.75 -6.59
CA PRO A 49 -8.70 -1.49 -7.23
C PRO A 49 -7.89 -2.77 -7.43
N ASP A 50 -6.89 -2.69 -8.30
CA ASP A 50 -5.93 -3.79 -8.46
C ASP A 50 -4.92 -3.81 -7.32
N LEU A 51 -4.55 -2.64 -6.83
CA LEU A 51 -3.54 -2.46 -5.79
C LEU A 51 -3.94 -1.36 -4.84
N ILE A 52 -3.71 -1.58 -3.56
CA ILE A 52 -3.83 -0.56 -2.52
C ILE A 52 -2.44 -0.28 -1.98
N ILE A 53 -2.06 1.00 -1.89
CA ILE A 53 -0.85 1.44 -1.20
C ILE A 53 -1.30 2.27 -0.01
N SER A 54 -1.01 1.81 1.19
CA SER A 54 -1.54 2.41 2.42
C SER A 54 -0.47 2.62 3.48
N ASP A 55 -0.56 3.73 4.21
CA ASP A 55 0.17 3.86 5.46
C ASP A 55 -0.48 2.96 6.52
N ILE A 56 0.24 2.70 7.60
CA ILE A 56 -0.26 1.94 8.75
C ILE A 56 -0.96 2.87 9.72
N SER A 57 -0.33 3.98 10.08
CA SER A 57 -0.85 4.93 11.09
C SER A 57 -1.73 5.97 10.44
N MET A 58 -3.04 5.85 10.63
CA MET A 58 -4.03 6.78 10.10
C MET A 58 -5.15 6.99 11.12
N PRO A 59 -5.83 8.15 11.09
CA PRO A 59 -6.96 8.38 11.99
C PRO A 59 -8.17 7.52 11.66
N LEU A 60 -9.09 7.41 12.58
CA LEU A 60 -10.35 6.67 12.52
C LEU A 60 -10.16 5.15 12.48
N MET A 61 -9.27 4.66 11.64
CA MET A 61 -8.98 3.24 11.49
C MET A 61 -7.55 3.14 10.92
N THR A 62 -6.72 2.30 11.54
CA THR A 62 -5.34 2.11 11.05
C THR A 62 -5.33 1.37 9.72
N GLY A 63 -4.18 1.42 9.03
CA GLY A 63 -4.00 0.64 7.81
C GLY A 63 -4.13 -0.86 8.03
N PHE A 64 -3.69 -1.36 9.18
CA PHE A 64 -3.85 -2.77 9.53
C PHE A 64 -5.30 -3.15 9.73
N GLU A 65 -6.04 -2.34 10.46
CA GLU A 65 -7.48 -2.56 10.69
C GLU A 65 -8.24 -2.50 9.37
N ALA A 66 -7.91 -1.53 8.52
CA ALA A 66 -8.53 -1.39 7.20
C ALA A 66 -8.24 -2.62 6.32
N ALA A 67 -6.99 -3.10 6.32
CA ALA A 67 -6.60 -4.27 5.54
C ALA A 67 -7.39 -5.51 5.96
N ALA A 68 -7.52 -5.74 7.26
CA ALA A 68 -8.31 -6.87 7.79
C ALA A 68 -9.76 -6.76 7.34
N ARG A 69 -10.34 -5.57 7.42
CA ARG A 69 -11.72 -5.32 7.02
C ARG A 69 -11.94 -5.54 5.53
N ILE A 70 -11.03 -5.02 4.70
CA ILE A 70 -11.07 -5.17 3.25
C ILE A 70 -11.06 -6.65 2.87
N ARG A 71 -10.19 -7.44 3.50
CA ARG A 71 -10.14 -8.88 3.25
C ARG A 71 -11.45 -9.56 3.64
N SER A 72 -12.01 -9.20 4.79
CA SER A 72 -13.25 -9.80 5.26
C SER A 72 -14.42 -9.51 4.32
N LEU A 73 -14.34 -8.40 3.57
CA LEU A 73 -15.35 -8.01 2.60
C LEU A 73 -15.14 -8.66 1.23
N GLY A 74 -14.10 -9.47 1.08
CA GLY A 74 -13.85 -10.19 -0.17
C GLY A 74 -13.24 -9.36 -1.29
N VAL A 75 -12.68 -8.20 -0.97
CA VAL A 75 -11.99 -7.38 -1.98
C VAL A 75 -10.63 -7.99 -2.28
N GLY A 76 -10.40 -8.33 -3.55
CA GLY A 76 -9.20 -9.06 -3.97
C GLY A 76 -7.99 -8.19 -4.32
N ALA A 77 -7.95 -6.93 -3.90
CA ALA A 77 -6.83 -6.05 -4.20
C ALA A 77 -5.53 -6.52 -3.55
N LYS A 78 -4.43 -6.34 -4.25
CA LYS A 78 -3.10 -6.53 -3.67
C LYS A 78 -2.78 -5.33 -2.77
N LEU A 79 -1.84 -5.50 -1.86
CA LEU A 79 -1.59 -4.51 -0.81
C LEU A 79 -0.11 -4.28 -0.59
N ILE A 80 0.29 -3.01 -0.60
CA ILE A 80 1.62 -2.55 -0.19
C ILE A 80 1.42 -1.59 0.99
N PHE A 81 2.11 -1.83 2.10
CA PHE A 81 2.21 -0.81 3.15
C PHE A 81 3.41 0.09 2.86
N LEU A 82 3.18 1.39 2.88
CA LEU A 82 4.20 2.42 2.72
C LEU A 82 4.22 3.22 4.02
N THR A 83 5.26 3.06 4.83
CA THR A 83 5.22 3.48 6.22
C THR A 83 6.57 3.87 6.77
N VAL A 84 6.57 4.64 7.88
CA VAL A 84 7.78 4.93 8.65
C VAL A 84 8.13 3.82 9.64
N GLN A 85 7.25 2.85 9.84
CA GLN A 85 7.43 1.80 10.85
C GLN A 85 8.44 0.76 10.37
N SER A 86 9.60 0.67 11.02
CA SER A 86 10.68 -0.24 10.65
C SER A 86 10.80 -1.47 11.55
N GLY A 87 9.96 -1.59 12.57
CA GLY A 87 10.03 -2.70 13.53
C GLY A 87 9.59 -4.02 12.90
N THR A 88 10.26 -5.12 13.29
CA THR A 88 9.93 -6.44 12.78
C THR A 88 8.50 -6.88 13.11
N ALA A 89 7.96 -6.41 14.23
CA ALA A 89 6.58 -6.72 14.60
C ALA A 89 5.56 -6.16 13.60
N TYR A 90 5.82 -4.95 13.08
CA TYR A 90 4.97 -4.36 12.03
C TYR A 90 5.04 -5.18 10.75
N LEU A 91 6.24 -5.57 10.34
CA LEU A 91 6.42 -6.38 9.14
C LEU A 91 5.71 -7.73 9.26
N LYS A 92 5.85 -8.39 10.40
CA LYS A 92 5.17 -9.67 10.66
C LYS A 92 3.65 -9.53 10.56
N LYS A 93 3.11 -8.47 11.16
CA LYS A 93 1.66 -8.23 11.13
C LYS A 93 1.17 -7.93 9.72
N ALA A 94 1.93 -7.13 8.96
CA ALA A 94 1.60 -6.83 7.57
C ALA A 94 1.52 -8.12 6.75
N ARG A 95 2.49 -8.99 6.90
CA ARG A 95 2.51 -10.29 6.20
C ARG A 95 1.35 -11.18 6.59
N ALA A 96 1.05 -11.22 7.88
CA ALA A 96 -0.09 -12.02 8.38
C ALA A 96 -1.42 -11.53 7.81
N LEU A 97 -1.52 -10.23 7.51
CA LEU A 97 -2.69 -9.63 6.86
C LEU A 97 -2.69 -9.83 5.35
N GLY A 98 -1.65 -10.45 4.81
CA GLY A 98 -1.58 -10.75 3.38
C GLY A 98 -1.02 -9.65 2.51
N ALA A 99 -0.34 -8.67 3.10
CA ALA A 99 0.33 -7.65 2.30
C ALA A 99 1.46 -8.29 1.51
N GLN A 100 1.52 -7.99 0.22
CA GLN A 100 2.57 -8.47 -0.67
C GLN A 100 3.77 -7.53 -0.69
N GLY A 101 3.59 -6.27 -0.27
CA GLY A 101 4.67 -5.30 -0.26
C GLY A 101 4.76 -4.53 1.05
N TYR A 102 5.98 -4.13 1.39
CA TYR A 102 6.26 -3.32 2.56
C TYR A 102 7.47 -2.43 2.25
N VAL A 103 7.23 -1.12 2.15
CA VAL A 103 8.25 -0.15 1.77
C VAL A 103 8.33 0.94 2.85
N LEU A 104 9.55 1.26 3.26
CA LEU A 104 9.77 2.36 4.20
C LEU A 104 9.66 3.69 3.47
N LYS A 105 8.96 4.65 4.06
CA LYS A 105 8.70 5.96 3.44
C LYS A 105 9.97 6.71 3.05
N VAL A 106 11.05 6.57 3.81
CA VAL A 106 12.31 7.23 3.51
C VAL A 106 12.90 6.77 2.16
N TYR A 107 12.50 5.60 1.69
CA TYR A 107 12.98 5.04 0.42
C TYR A 107 11.91 5.05 -0.69
N THR A 108 10.90 5.90 -0.56
CA THR A 108 9.77 5.94 -1.52
C THR A 108 10.24 6.08 -2.96
N ASN A 109 11.06 7.09 -3.24
CA ASN A 109 11.50 7.35 -4.62
C ASN A 109 12.34 6.20 -5.19
N GLU A 110 13.21 5.61 -4.39
CA GLU A 110 14.12 4.55 -4.84
C GLU A 110 13.44 3.19 -4.96
N GLN A 111 12.46 2.91 -4.11
CA GLN A 111 11.94 1.55 -3.97
C GLN A 111 10.50 1.35 -4.40
N LEU A 112 9.65 2.37 -4.27
CA LEU A 112 8.21 2.15 -4.52
C LEU A 112 7.89 1.73 -5.96
N PRO A 113 8.50 2.32 -7.00
CA PRO A 113 8.21 1.85 -8.36
C PRO A 113 8.52 0.37 -8.57
N ALA A 114 9.66 -0.10 -8.05
CA ALA A 114 10.02 -1.52 -8.13
C ALA A 114 9.06 -2.40 -7.34
N ALA A 115 8.64 -1.94 -6.16
CA ALA A 115 7.70 -2.67 -5.32
C ALA A 115 6.34 -2.82 -6.02
N VAL A 116 5.83 -1.77 -6.62
CA VAL A 116 4.56 -1.79 -7.34
C VAL A 116 4.63 -2.78 -8.51
N SER A 117 5.69 -2.71 -9.30
CA SER A 117 5.90 -3.62 -10.42
C SER A 117 5.96 -5.08 -9.96
N ALA A 118 6.72 -5.36 -8.92
CA ALA A 118 6.87 -6.72 -8.38
C ALA A 118 5.53 -7.26 -7.85
N VAL A 119 4.82 -6.47 -7.06
CA VAL A 119 3.55 -6.91 -6.45
C VAL A 119 2.48 -7.15 -7.52
N LEU A 120 2.38 -6.27 -8.50
CA LEU A 120 1.43 -6.44 -9.59
C LEU A 120 1.76 -7.64 -10.47
N ALA A 121 3.03 -8.03 -10.53
CA ALA A 121 3.44 -9.25 -11.25
C ALA A 121 3.25 -10.53 -10.44
N GLY A 122 2.75 -10.44 -9.21
CA GLY A 122 2.50 -11.60 -8.37
C GLY A 122 3.63 -11.94 -7.40
N ASN A 123 4.63 -11.07 -7.29
CA ASN A 123 5.77 -11.27 -6.39
C ASN A 123 5.58 -10.48 -5.09
N THR A 124 6.50 -10.64 -4.17
CA THR A 124 6.54 -9.85 -2.94
C THR A 124 7.70 -8.89 -3.00
N TYR A 125 7.59 -7.79 -2.25
CA TYR A 125 8.68 -6.82 -2.12
C TYR A 125 8.75 -6.30 -0.70
N ILE A 126 9.91 -6.38 -0.10
CA ILE A 126 10.16 -5.82 1.24
C ILE A 126 11.39 -4.92 1.13
N SER A 127 11.32 -3.72 1.70
CA SER A 127 12.50 -2.83 1.74
C SER A 127 13.72 -3.62 2.16
N PRO A 128 14.82 -3.63 1.38
CA PRO A 128 16.01 -4.41 1.70
C PRO A 128 16.59 -4.13 3.08
N GLN A 129 16.43 -2.91 3.57
CA GLN A 129 16.88 -2.49 4.90
C GLN A 129 16.22 -3.29 6.02
N LEU A 130 15.00 -3.77 5.80
CA LEU A 130 14.28 -4.60 6.77
C LEU A 130 14.70 -6.05 6.70
N SER A 131 14.97 -6.58 5.50
CA SER A 131 15.40 -7.96 5.35
C SER A 131 16.74 -8.22 6.05
N ASN A 132 17.61 -7.23 6.08
CA ASN A 132 18.91 -7.34 6.75
C ASN A 132 18.79 -7.39 8.26
N ASN A 133 17.66 -6.95 8.81
CA ASN A 133 17.41 -6.94 10.25
C ASN A 133 16.47 -8.06 10.69
N GLY A 134 16.07 -8.92 9.79
CA GLY A 134 15.06 -9.94 10.04
C GLY A 134 15.60 -11.29 10.50
N HIS A 135 16.77 -11.30 11.08
CA HIS A 135 17.40 -12.55 11.55
C HIS A 135 16.85 -13.00 12.87
#